data_d144a874bb5640ac1bc367cfb83503d4
#
_entry.id   d144a874bb5640ac1bc367cfb83503d4
#
_cell.length_a   1.000
_cell.length_b   1.000
_cell.length_c   1.000
_cell.angle_alpha   90.00
_cell.angle_beta   90.00
_cell.angle_gamma   90.00
#
_symmetry.space_group_name_H-M   'P 1'
#
loop_
_entity.id
_entity.type
_entity.pdbx_description
1 polymer ?
#
loop_
_entity_poly.entity_id
_entity_poly.type
_entity_poly.pdbx_seq_one_letter_code
_entity_poly.pdbx_strand_id
1 'polypeptide(L)'
;MIQETLKKVAAGQDLTYDEAYASMDEIFSGKVPGETTAGYLTALHMKGETLDEITASANGMRDHAESLPHDGIDVLEIVGTGGDCANSFNISTTSGIVAAAAGVPIAKHGNRSVSSKSGAADVLEALGVNISISPEKMGKVLAECNMSFMFAQVYHKAMKYAGPVRKALGIPTVFNILGPLTNPAKAQMQIMGVYKEELVDQMTPVLVGLGVKRGLVVYGQDCLDEISMSAPTTVAEIKDGEITKYEIKPENFGFERCSKEDLVGGDPEENAQITRDILSGKIKGAKRNAVVLNAAACIYIAGKADSIADGIKVAEDVIDSGKAAETLDAFVRLTNE
;
A
#
# COMPACT_ATOMS: atom_id res chain seq x y z
N MET A 1 -19.39 -5.50 -24.40
CA MET A 1 -19.61 -6.15 -23.08
C MET A 1 -20.04 -5.14 -22.02
N ILE A 2 -19.38 -3.99 -21.87
CA ILE A 2 -19.69 -3.01 -20.78
C ILE A 2 -21.15 -2.52 -20.77
N GLN A 3 -21.84 -2.41 -21.91
CA GLN A 3 -23.24 -2.05 -21.97
C GLN A 3 -24.17 -3.11 -21.31
N GLU A 4 -23.80 -4.37 -21.39
CA GLU A 4 -24.55 -5.49 -20.79
C GLU A 4 -24.29 -5.55 -19.28
N THR A 5 -23.03 -5.43 -18.88
CA THR A 5 -22.65 -5.42 -17.45
C THR A 5 -23.20 -4.19 -16.73
N LEU A 6 -23.21 -3.02 -17.39
CA LEU A 6 -23.87 -1.81 -16.86
C LEU A 6 -25.36 -2.05 -16.58
N LYS A 7 -26.08 -2.73 -17.48
CA LYS A 7 -27.51 -3.05 -17.25
C LYS A 7 -27.69 -3.99 -16.06
N LYS A 8 -26.79 -4.98 -15.89
CA LYS A 8 -26.82 -5.90 -14.75
C LYS A 8 -26.63 -5.15 -13.43
N VAL A 9 -25.53 -4.39 -13.30
CA VAL A 9 -25.24 -3.66 -12.03
C VAL A 9 -26.28 -2.59 -11.73
N ALA A 10 -26.83 -1.94 -12.75
CA ALA A 10 -27.94 -0.99 -12.59
C ALA A 10 -29.26 -1.65 -12.14
N ALA A 11 -29.42 -2.94 -12.39
CA ALA A 11 -30.53 -3.76 -11.88
C ALA A 11 -30.22 -4.42 -10.52
N GLY A 12 -29.08 -4.06 -9.89
CA GLY A 12 -28.65 -4.63 -8.61
C GLY A 12 -28.12 -6.07 -8.68
N GLN A 13 -27.73 -6.53 -9.89
CA GLN A 13 -27.21 -7.88 -10.09
C GLN A 13 -25.69 -7.90 -10.00
N ASP A 14 -25.16 -8.94 -9.38
CA ASP A 14 -23.72 -9.18 -9.29
C ASP A 14 -23.15 -9.60 -10.66
N LEU A 15 -21.91 -9.19 -10.91
CA LEU A 15 -21.15 -9.65 -12.06
C LEU A 15 -20.31 -10.87 -11.66
N THR A 16 -20.12 -11.76 -12.62
CA THR A 16 -19.05 -12.77 -12.50
C THR A 16 -17.69 -12.09 -12.61
N TYR A 17 -16.63 -12.77 -12.15
CA TYR A 17 -15.26 -12.32 -12.31
C TYR A 17 -14.95 -11.92 -13.77
N ASP A 18 -15.29 -12.78 -14.74
CA ASP A 18 -14.99 -12.55 -16.16
C ASP A 18 -15.73 -11.32 -16.71
N GLU A 19 -16.97 -11.09 -16.30
CA GLU A 19 -17.76 -9.91 -16.71
C GLU A 19 -17.18 -8.61 -16.16
N ALA A 20 -16.78 -8.61 -14.87
CA ALA A 20 -16.16 -7.45 -14.24
C ALA A 20 -14.77 -7.17 -14.84
N TYR A 21 -13.95 -8.21 -15.04
CA TYR A 21 -12.63 -8.10 -15.66
C TYR A 21 -12.74 -7.50 -17.08
N ALA A 22 -13.61 -8.06 -17.92
CA ALA A 22 -13.77 -7.58 -19.30
C ALA A 22 -14.29 -6.13 -19.35
N SER A 23 -15.13 -5.72 -18.39
CA SER A 23 -15.59 -4.33 -18.30
C SER A 23 -14.45 -3.37 -17.97
N MET A 24 -13.59 -3.74 -17.04
CA MET A 24 -12.40 -2.95 -16.68
C MET A 24 -11.36 -2.93 -17.81
N ASP A 25 -11.15 -4.05 -18.49
CA ASP A 25 -10.28 -4.14 -19.67
C ASP A 25 -10.75 -3.18 -20.78
N GLU A 26 -12.05 -3.15 -21.09
CA GLU A 26 -12.63 -2.21 -22.08
C GLU A 26 -12.39 -0.74 -21.65
N ILE A 27 -12.59 -0.40 -20.36
CA ILE A 27 -12.35 0.94 -19.82
C ILE A 27 -10.87 1.32 -19.98
N PHE A 28 -9.95 0.49 -19.50
CA PHE A 28 -8.52 0.79 -19.55
C PHE A 28 -7.91 0.73 -20.96
N SER A 29 -8.56 0.02 -21.89
CA SER A 29 -8.22 0.07 -23.32
C SER A 29 -8.67 1.37 -24.01
N GLY A 30 -9.41 2.24 -23.30
CA GLY A 30 -9.94 3.49 -23.87
C GLY A 30 -11.06 3.32 -24.89
N LYS A 31 -11.71 2.15 -24.89
CA LYS A 31 -12.81 1.81 -25.83
C LYS A 31 -14.18 2.28 -25.36
N VAL A 32 -14.28 2.76 -24.11
CA VAL A 32 -15.53 3.09 -23.45
C VAL A 32 -15.70 4.60 -23.33
N PRO A 33 -16.82 5.20 -23.75
CA PRO A 33 -17.12 6.60 -23.51
C PRO A 33 -17.18 6.93 -22.01
N GLY A 34 -16.77 8.15 -21.64
CA GLY A 34 -16.74 8.59 -20.24
C GLY A 34 -18.09 8.48 -19.53
N GLU A 35 -19.17 8.77 -20.24
CA GLU A 35 -20.54 8.68 -19.72
C GLU A 35 -20.92 7.24 -19.35
N THR A 36 -20.52 6.26 -20.18
CA THR A 36 -20.75 4.84 -19.91
C THR A 36 -19.90 4.38 -18.73
N THR A 37 -18.62 4.81 -18.68
CA THR A 37 -17.73 4.53 -17.54
C THR A 37 -18.31 5.12 -16.25
N ALA A 38 -18.81 6.35 -16.28
CA ALA A 38 -19.44 6.99 -15.13
C ALA A 38 -20.67 6.21 -14.64
N GLY A 39 -21.54 5.82 -15.58
CA GLY A 39 -22.72 5.00 -15.28
C GLY A 39 -22.34 3.67 -14.62
N TYR A 40 -21.36 2.96 -15.19
CA TYR A 40 -20.89 1.67 -14.66
C TYR A 40 -20.32 1.80 -13.25
N LEU A 41 -19.39 2.74 -13.04
CA LEU A 41 -18.77 2.94 -11.72
C LEU A 41 -19.78 3.36 -10.65
N THR A 42 -20.74 4.23 -11.00
CA THR A 42 -21.79 4.67 -10.09
C THR A 42 -22.74 3.52 -9.73
N ALA A 43 -23.19 2.76 -10.72
CA ALA A 43 -24.11 1.64 -10.49
C ALA A 43 -23.43 0.52 -9.67
N LEU A 44 -22.16 0.22 -9.96
CA LEU A 44 -21.36 -0.77 -9.21
C LEU A 44 -21.24 -0.34 -7.74
N HIS A 45 -20.91 0.93 -7.48
CA HIS A 45 -20.80 1.47 -6.13
C HIS A 45 -22.15 1.47 -5.38
N MET A 46 -23.24 1.85 -6.06
CA MET A 46 -24.59 1.84 -5.44
C MET A 46 -25.08 0.45 -5.10
N LYS A 47 -24.72 -0.55 -5.91
CA LYS A 47 -25.01 -1.96 -5.64
C LYS A 47 -24.18 -2.49 -4.44
N GLY A 48 -22.96 -2.03 -4.29
CA GLY A 48 -21.93 -2.60 -3.44
C GLY A 48 -21.14 -3.67 -4.20
N GLU A 49 -19.82 -3.52 -4.21
CA GLU A 49 -18.90 -4.40 -4.93
C GLU A 49 -18.75 -5.76 -4.23
N THR A 50 -18.83 -6.85 -4.98
CA THR A 50 -18.52 -8.19 -4.50
C THR A 50 -17.01 -8.46 -4.53
N LEU A 51 -16.56 -9.53 -3.86
CA LEU A 51 -15.14 -9.94 -3.87
C LEU A 51 -14.64 -10.24 -5.29
N ASP A 52 -15.47 -10.91 -6.11
CA ASP A 52 -15.13 -11.21 -7.49
C ASP A 52 -15.00 -9.94 -8.33
N GLU A 53 -15.91 -8.98 -8.17
CA GLU A 53 -15.88 -7.70 -8.87
C GLU A 53 -14.67 -6.85 -8.48
N ILE A 54 -14.29 -6.82 -7.20
CA ILE A 54 -13.10 -6.12 -6.71
C ILE A 54 -11.84 -6.79 -7.25
N THR A 55 -11.73 -8.13 -7.12
CA THR A 55 -10.57 -8.89 -7.59
C THR A 55 -10.37 -8.76 -9.10
N ALA A 56 -11.46 -8.87 -9.86
CA ALA A 56 -11.46 -8.71 -11.31
C ALA A 56 -11.05 -7.29 -11.73
N SER A 57 -11.59 -6.28 -11.06
CA SER A 57 -11.23 -4.88 -11.30
C SER A 57 -9.76 -4.60 -11.03
N ALA A 58 -9.22 -5.18 -9.94
CA ALA A 58 -7.80 -5.06 -9.61
C ALA A 58 -6.91 -5.74 -10.67
N ASN A 59 -7.25 -6.96 -11.11
CA ASN A 59 -6.50 -7.65 -12.16
C ASN A 59 -6.57 -6.92 -13.50
N GLY A 60 -7.76 -6.42 -13.91
CA GLY A 60 -7.90 -5.59 -15.09
C GLY A 60 -6.98 -4.36 -15.06
N MET A 61 -6.85 -3.70 -13.91
CA MET A 61 -5.94 -2.57 -13.74
C MET A 61 -4.47 -2.98 -13.74
N ARG A 62 -4.09 -4.13 -13.11
CA ARG A 62 -2.73 -4.67 -13.11
C ARG A 62 -2.24 -5.02 -14.50
N ASP A 63 -3.11 -5.59 -15.34
CA ASP A 63 -2.73 -6.04 -16.69
C ASP A 63 -2.53 -4.87 -17.68
N HIS A 64 -3.06 -3.69 -17.33
CA HIS A 64 -2.80 -2.42 -18.05
C HIS A 64 -1.70 -1.55 -17.39
N ALA A 65 -1.03 -2.05 -16.36
CA ALA A 65 0.09 -1.36 -15.72
C ALA A 65 1.42 -1.72 -16.39
N GLU A 66 2.35 -0.77 -16.35
CA GLU A 66 3.77 -1.06 -16.62
C GLU A 66 4.31 -1.96 -15.50
N SER A 67 4.96 -3.06 -15.85
CA SER A 67 5.48 -4.01 -14.85
C SER A 67 6.82 -3.54 -14.27
N LEU A 68 7.03 -3.74 -12.96
CA LEU A 68 8.35 -3.61 -12.35
C LEU A 68 9.14 -4.91 -12.56
N PRO A 69 10.29 -4.91 -13.26
CA PRO A 69 11.17 -6.08 -13.35
C PRO A 69 11.78 -6.39 -11.97
N HIS A 70 11.64 -7.65 -11.50
CA HIS A 70 12.21 -8.10 -10.22
C HIS A 70 12.80 -9.51 -10.28
N ASP A 71 13.05 -10.04 -11.51
CA ASP A 71 13.77 -11.31 -11.79
C ASP A 71 13.28 -12.52 -10.96
N GLY A 72 11.98 -12.58 -10.68
CA GLY A 72 11.37 -13.66 -9.91
C GLY A 72 11.64 -13.62 -8.39
N ILE A 73 12.21 -12.55 -7.88
CA ILE A 73 12.33 -12.32 -6.42
C ILE A 73 10.95 -12.05 -5.85
N ASP A 74 10.55 -12.76 -4.79
CA ASP A 74 9.33 -12.44 -4.04
C ASP A 74 9.50 -11.07 -3.37
N VAL A 75 8.62 -10.14 -3.70
CA VAL A 75 8.66 -8.76 -3.18
C VAL A 75 7.53 -8.50 -2.20
N LEU A 76 7.76 -7.56 -1.27
CA LEU A 76 6.79 -7.15 -0.28
C LEU A 76 6.29 -5.73 -0.56
N GLU A 77 4.98 -5.54 -0.50
CA GLU A 77 4.35 -4.23 -0.46
C GLU A 77 3.90 -3.88 0.96
N ILE A 78 4.15 -2.64 1.38
CA ILE A 78 3.54 -2.04 2.56
C ILE A 78 2.80 -0.78 2.14
N VAL A 79 1.47 -0.78 2.34
CA VAL A 79 0.58 0.26 1.82
C VAL A 79 -0.67 0.39 2.68
N GLY A 80 -1.19 1.60 2.84
CA GLY A 80 -2.50 1.87 3.39
C GLY A 80 -3.50 2.27 2.30
N THR A 81 -4.79 2.12 2.57
CA THR A 81 -5.86 2.61 1.69
C THR A 81 -5.89 4.14 1.61
N GLY A 82 -5.34 4.80 2.63
CA GLY A 82 -5.57 6.21 2.87
C GLY A 82 -7.01 6.47 3.34
N GLY A 83 -7.33 7.75 3.56
CA GLY A 83 -8.68 8.15 3.96
C GLY A 83 -8.98 8.00 5.46
N ASP A 84 -8.02 7.64 6.26
CA ASP A 84 -8.09 7.49 7.71
C ASP A 84 -8.22 8.82 8.48
N CYS A 85 -7.96 9.94 7.80
CA CYS A 85 -7.98 11.30 8.36
C CYS A 85 -7.06 11.50 9.59
N ALA A 86 -6.10 10.61 9.81
CA ALA A 86 -5.19 10.65 10.96
C ALA A 86 -4.12 11.74 10.83
N ASN A 87 -3.82 12.19 9.62
CA ASN A 87 -2.71 13.10 9.33
C ASN A 87 -1.37 12.62 9.93
N SER A 88 -1.18 11.31 10.03
CA SER A 88 0.05 10.71 10.51
C SER A 88 1.22 11.05 9.56
N PHE A 89 2.46 11.05 10.11
CA PHE A 89 3.63 11.08 9.23
C PHE A 89 3.67 9.80 8.38
N ASN A 90 4.54 9.75 7.37
CA ASN A 90 4.57 8.65 6.40
C ASN A 90 5.14 7.34 7.01
N ILE A 91 4.36 6.72 7.92
CA ILE A 91 4.74 5.51 8.69
C ILE A 91 5.14 4.38 7.75
N SER A 92 4.24 3.97 6.82
CA SER A 92 4.51 2.85 5.92
C SER A 92 5.72 3.08 5.01
N THR A 93 5.94 4.33 4.55
CA THR A 93 7.12 4.66 3.72
C THR A 93 8.41 4.51 4.51
N THR A 94 8.45 5.07 5.72
CA THR A 94 9.62 4.99 6.61
C THR A 94 9.88 3.54 7.04
N SER A 95 8.83 2.78 7.37
CA SER A 95 8.91 1.36 7.74
C SER A 95 9.41 0.49 6.58
N GLY A 96 9.01 0.80 5.34
CA GLY A 96 9.51 0.13 4.15
C GLY A 96 11.03 0.29 3.98
N ILE A 97 11.59 1.46 4.26
CA ILE A 97 13.04 1.70 4.20
C ILE A 97 13.77 0.88 5.28
N VAL A 98 13.23 0.82 6.51
CA VAL A 98 13.79 -0.02 7.59
C VAL A 98 13.74 -1.50 7.22
N ALA A 99 12.63 -1.98 6.68
CA ALA A 99 12.50 -3.37 6.23
C ALA A 99 13.46 -3.68 5.07
N ALA A 100 13.65 -2.75 4.12
CA ALA A 100 14.63 -2.88 3.04
C ALA A 100 16.06 -2.99 3.60
N ALA A 101 16.41 -2.19 4.60
CA ALA A 101 17.68 -2.27 5.31
C ALA A 101 17.89 -3.63 6.01
N ALA A 102 16.81 -4.29 6.44
CA ALA A 102 16.83 -5.65 6.98
C ALA A 102 16.92 -6.74 5.89
N GLY A 103 16.99 -6.36 4.61
CA GLY A 103 17.10 -7.26 3.47
C GLY A 103 15.76 -7.80 2.95
N VAL A 104 14.66 -7.09 3.21
CA VAL A 104 13.35 -7.38 2.62
C VAL A 104 13.22 -6.63 1.29
N PRO A 105 12.97 -7.31 0.16
CA PRO A 105 12.76 -6.63 -1.11
C PRO A 105 11.41 -5.88 -1.11
N ILE A 106 11.45 -4.56 -0.98
CA ILE A 106 10.27 -3.69 -0.89
C ILE A 106 9.90 -3.15 -2.27
N ALA A 107 8.71 -3.52 -2.75
CA ALA A 107 8.10 -3.00 -3.97
C ALA A 107 6.91 -2.11 -3.59
N LYS A 108 7.19 -0.90 -3.10
CA LYS A 108 6.15 0.01 -2.63
C LYS A 108 5.45 0.71 -3.79
N HIS A 109 4.14 0.53 -3.89
CA HIS A 109 3.29 1.31 -4.79
C HIS A 109 2.72 2.53 -4.05
N GLY A 110 2.60 3.66 -4.71
CA GLY A 110 2.06 4.85 -4.07
C GLY A 110 1.83 6.02 -5.01
N ASN A 111 1.20 7.05 -4.45
CA ASN A 111 0.86 8.27 -5.18
C ASN A 111 1.12 9.51 -4.30
N ARG A 112 0.85 10.68 -4.89
CA ARG A 112 0.75 11.93 -4.14
C ARG A 112 -0.47 11.91 -3.24
N SER A 113 -0.43 12.75 -2.23
CA SER A 113 -1.58 12.94 -1.33
C SER A 113 -2.82 13.41 -2.09
N VAL A 114 -3.98 12.90 -1.66
CA VAL A 114 -5.30 13.39 -2.09
C VAL A 114 -6.01 14.14 -0.97
N SER A 115 -5.88 13.67 0.26
CA SER A 115 -6.58 14.21 1.44
C SER A 115 -5.66 14.59 2.59
N SER A 116 -4.50 13.95 2.71
CA SER A 116 -3.48 14.28 3.73
C SER A 116 -2.55 15.41 3.26
N LYS A 117 -1.66 15.88 4.13
CA LYS A 117 -0.67 16.91 3.79
C LYS A 117 0.51 16.38 2.97
N SER A 118 0.83 15.08 3.07
CA SER A 118 1.99 14.45 2.45
C SER A 118 1.69 13.00 2.12
N GLY A 119 1.67 12.65 0.83
CA GLY A 119 1.60 11.28 0.35
C GLY A 119 2.99 10.62 0.28
N ALA A 120 3.03 9.32 -0.06
CA ALA A 120 4.29 8.59 -0.18
C ALA A 120 5.22 9.18 -1.27
N ALA A 121 4.66 9.62 -2.39
CA ALA A 121 5.41 10.27 -3.46
C ALA A 121 6.01 11.61 -3.00
N ASP A 122 5.23 12.39 -2.27
CA ASP A 122 5.62 13.74 -1.84
C ASP A 122 6.80 13.66 -0.85
N VAL A 123 6.74 12.80 0.16
CA VAL A 123 7.83 12.62 1.12
C VAL A 123 9.08 12.03 0.48
N LEU A 124 8.96 11.10 -0.48
CA LEU A 124 10.12 10.54 -1.16
C LEU A 124 10.83 11.57 -2.04
N GLU A 125 10.11 12.46 -2.72
CA GLU A 125 10.70 13.59 -3.44
C GLU A 125 11.41 14.55 -2.47
N ALA A 126 10.81 14.89 -1.32
CA ALA A 126 11.43 15.71 -0.29
C ALA A 126 12.67 15.04 0.34
N LEU A 127 12.72 13.71 0.35
CA LEU A 127 13.92 12.95 0.71
C LEU A 127 14.99 12.95 -0.39
N GLY A 128 14.68 13.43 -1.60
CA GLY A 128 15.61 13.48 -2.73
C GLY A 128 15.53 12.29 -3.68
N VAL A 129 14.54 11.39 -3.53
CA VAL A 129 14.34 10.26 -4.42
C VAL A 129 13.75 10.73 -5.75
N ASN A 130 14.33 10.32 -6.87
CA ASN A 130 13.73 10.54 -8.18
C ASN A 130 12.68 9.46 -8.45
N ILE A 131 11.42 9.80 -8.18
CA ILE A 131 10.28 8.87 -8.30
C ILE A 131 9.79 8.66 -9.75
N SER A 132 10.32 9.40 -10.71
CA SER A 132 9.85 9.42 -12.11
C SER A 132 10.74 8.63 -13.06
N ILE A 133 11.65 7.80 -12.55
CA ILE A 133 12.51 6.94 -13.36
C ILE A 133 11.71 5.80 -14.01
N SER A 134 12.29 5.20 -15.08
CA SER A 134 11.62 4.10 -15.78
C SER A 134 11.50 2.84 -14.92
N PRO A 135 10.50 1.96 -15.20
CA PRO A 135 10.37 0.69 -14.51
C PRO A 135 11.64 -0.17 -14.54
N GLU A 136 12.36 -0.21 -15.68
CA GLU A 136 13.60 -0.97 -15.83
C GLU A 136 14.71 -0.44 -14.90
N LYS A 137 14.81 0.88 -14.77
CA LYS A 137 15.77 1.49 -13.83
C LYS A 137 15.36 1.22 -12.39
N MET A 138 14.09 1.35 -12.05
CA MET A 138 13.59 1.08 -10.71
C MET A 138 13.78 -0.40 -10.31
N GLY A 139 13.67 -1.34 -11.26
CA GLY A 139 13.99 -2.75 -11.02
C GLY A 139 15.46 -2.98 -10.64
N LYS A 140 16.39 -2.25 -11.27
CA LYS A 140 17.83 -2.29 -10.88
C LYS A 140 18.04 -1.70 -9.49
N VAL A 141 17.37 -0.59 -9.17
CA VAL A 141 17.42 0.02 -7.83
C VAL A 141 16.94 -0.97 -6.76
N LEU A 142 15.82 -1.66 -7.02
CA LEU A 142 15.32 -2.72 -6.12
C LEU A 142 16.37 -3.81 -5.88
N ALA A 143 17.01 -4.29 -6.94
CA ALA A 143 18.03 -5.34 -6.85
C ALA A 143 19.27 -4.90 -6.04
N GLU A 144 19.63 -3.61 -6.07
CA GLU A 144 20.82 -3.08 -5.42
C GLU A 144 20.60 -2.69 -3.95
N CYS A 145 19.43 -2.11 -3.61
CA CYS A 145 19.19 -1.62 -2.24
C CYS A 145 17.93 -2.17 -1.56
N ASN A 146 17.30 -3.20 -2.13
CA ASN A 146 16.05 -3.81 -1.65
C ASN A 146 14.87 -2.83 -1.52
N MET A 147 14.97 -1.63 -2.07
CA MET A 147 13.90 -0.62 -2.01
C MET A 147 13.52 -0.17 -3.41
N SER A 148 12.22 -0.08 -3.67
CA SER A 148 11.68 0.54 -4.88
C SER A 148 10.43 1.32 -4.59
N PHE A 149 10.13 2.28 -5.46
CA PHE A 149 8.89 3.03 -5.40
C PHE A 149 8.24 3.11 -6.79
N MET A 150 7.07 2.53 -6.89
CA MET A 150 6.27 2.56 -8.11
C MET A 150 5.30 3.72 -8.05
N PHE A 151 5.69 4.85 -8.63
CA PHE A 151 4.84 6.04 -8.70
C PHE A 151 3.65 5.78 -9.62
N ALA A 152 2.44 5.85 -9.10
CA ALA A 152 1.22 5.46 -9.81
C ALA A 152 1.06 6.14 -11.19
N GLN A 153 1.51 7.39 -11.35
CA GLN A 153 1.41 8.09 -12.64
C GLN A 153 2.37 7.54 -13.71
N VAL A 154 3.48 6.93 -13.31
CA VAL A 154 4.44 6.29 -14.22
C VAL A 154 3.93 4.91 -14.64
N TYR A 155 3.38 4.15 -13.69
CA TYR A 155 3.03 2.74 -13.91
C TYR A 155 1.59 2.55 -14.43
N HIS A 156 0.62 3.35 -14.01
CA HIS A 156 -0.79 3.19 -14.40
C HIS A 156 -1.22 4.22 -15.46
N LYS A 157 -0.55 4.22 -16.61
CA LYS A 157 -0.84 5.16 -17.71
C LYS A 157 -2.28 5.07 -18.23
N ALA A 158 -2.90 3.90 -18.13
CA ALA A 158 -4.29 3.67 -18.53
C ALA A 158 -5.31 4.41 -17.65
N MET A 159 -4.91 4.88 -16.46
CA MET A 159 -5.75 5.74 -15.63
C MET A 159 -6.16 7.06 -16.29
N LYS A 160 -5.50 7.46 -17.37
CA LYS A 160 -5.93 8.60 -18.20
C LYS A 160 -7.37 8.47 -18.73
N TYR A 161 -7.88 7.24 -18.85
CA TYR A 161 -9.25 6.96 -19.31
C TYR A 161 -10.29 6.99 -18.17
N ALA A 162 -9.91 6.55 -16.96
CA ALA A 162 -10.81 6.51 -15.81
C ALA A 162 -10.68 7.75 -14.90
N GLY A 163 -9.49 8.36 -14.83
CA GLY A 163 -9.19 9.48 -13.93
C GLY A 163 -10.10 10.70 -14.09
N PRO A 164 -10.31 11.23 -15.32
CA PRO A 164 -11.22 12.34 -15.55
C PRO A 164 -12.66 12.03 -15.12
N VAL A 165 -13.14 10.80 -15.36
CA VAL A 165 -14.47 10.33 -14.96
C VAL A 165 -14.61 10.32 -13.44
N ARG A 166 -13.65 9.74 -12.73
CA ARG A 166 -13.62 9.73 -11.24
C ARG A 166 -13.67 11.16 -10.68
N LYS A 167 -12.86 12.05 -11.24
CA LYS A 167 -12.83 13.46 -10.82
C LYS A 167 -14.17 14.16 -11.04
N ALA A 168 -14.83 13.89 -12.18
CA ALA A 168 -16.14 14.48 -12.50
C ALA A 168 -17.25 13.93 -11.61
N LEU A 169 -17.20 12.64 -11.26
CA LEU A 169 -18.18 12.01 -10.37
C LEU A 169 -18.12 12.58 -8.93
N GLY A 170 -16.93 12.78 -8.39
CA GLY A 170 -16.73 13.31 -7.04
C GLY A 170 -17.28 12.44 -5.91
N ILE A 171 -17.62 11.18 -6.18
CA ILE A 171 -18.12 10.20 -5.21
C ILE A 171 -17.11 9.04 -5.05
N PRO A 172 -17.17 8.27 -3.96
CA PRO A 172 -16.43 7.02 -3.85
C PRO A 172 -16.83 6.05 -4.97
N THR A 173 -15.88 5.25 -5.42
CA THR A 173 -16.08 4.16 -6.40
C THR A 173 -15.13 3.02 -6.05
N VAL A 174 -15.20 1.90 -6.75
CA VAL A 174 -14.25 0.78 -6.59
C VAL A 174 -12.78 1.25 -6.60
N PHE A 175 -12.46 2.32 -7.33
CA PHE A 175 -11.10 2.88 -7.35
C PHE A 175 -10.58 3.41 -6.01
N ASN A 176 -11.43 3.61 -5.02
CA ASN A 176 -11.00 4.06 -3.69
C ASN A 176 -10.33 2.94 -2.89
N ILE A 177 -10.59 1.68 -3.26
CA ILE A 177 -10.00 0.50 -2.65
C ILE A 177 -9.00 -0.23 -3.58
N LEU A 178 -8.97 0.11 -4.87
CA LEU A 178 -8.09 -0.55 -5.84
C LEU A 178 -6.61 -0.18 -5.68
N GLY A 179 -6.27 1.00 -5.16
CA GLY A 179 -4.88 1.45 -5.05
C GLY A 179 -3.95 0.39 -4.44
N PRO A 180 -4.21 -0.09 -3.21
CA PRO A 180 -3.43 -1.14 -2.56
C PRO A 180 -3.48 -2.51 -3.23
N LEU A 181 -4.46 -2.75 -4.10
CA LEU A 181 -4.69 -4.03 -4.78
C LEU A 181 -4.00 -4.12 -6.15
N THR A 182 -3.44 -3.02 -6.64
CA THR A 182 -2.97 -2.91 -8.03
C THR A 182 -1.46 -2.70 -8.15
N ASN A 183 -0.71 -3.28 -7.22
CA ASN A 183 0.76 -3.22 -7.24
C ASN A 183 1.33 -3.74 -8.57
N PRO A 184 2.12 -2.91 -9.31
CA PRO A 184 2.66 -3.29 -10.62
C PRO A 184 3.71 -4.41 -10.59
N ALA A 185 4.29 -4.71 -9.42
CA ALA A 185 5.17 -5.85 -9.23
C ALA A 185 4.40 -7.15 -8.93
N LYS A 186 3.06 -7.10 -8.81
CA LYS A 186 2.23 -8.24 -8.40
C LYS A 186 2.79 -8.89 -7.13
N ALA A 187 3.05 -8.08 -6.09
CA ALA A 187 3.74 -8.48 -4.88
C ALA A 187 3.12 -9.74 -4.26
N GLN A 188 3.96 -10.71 -3.90
CA GLN A 188 3.59 -11.99 -3.29
C GLN A 188 3.45 -11.88 -1.78
N MET A 189 4.00 -10.82 -1.21
CA MET A 189 3.89 -10.49 0.21
C MET A 189 3.31 -9.08 0.36
N GLN A 190 2.37 -8.88 1.30
CA GLN A 190 1.75 -7.58 1.47
C GLN A 190 1.32 -7.29 2.90
N ILE A 191 1.60 -6.06 3.36
CA ILE A 191 0.93 -5.47 4.52
C ILE A 191 0.02 -4.38 4.00
N MET A 192 -1.28 -4.54 4.21
CA MET A 192 -2.32 -3.61 3.78
C MET A 192 -3.05 -3.04 4.98
N GLY A 193 -2.88 -1.75 5.22
CA GLY A 193 -3.70 -1.01 6.18
C GLY A 193 -5.04 -0.59 5.58
N VAL A 194 -6.10 -0.65 6.38
CA VAL A 194 -7.43 -0.22 5.97
C VAL A 194 -8.01 0.78 6.97
N TYR A 195 -8.81 1.74 6.48
CA TYR A 195 -9.39 2.83 7.29
C TYR A 195 -10.70 2.46 8.00
N LYS A 196 -11.23 1.25 7.77
CA LYS A 196 -12.43 0.71 8.41
C LYS A 196 -12.26 -0.77 8.71
N GLU A 197 -12.78 -1.21 9.84
CA GLU A 197 -12.63 -2.60 10.29
C GLU A 197 -13.28 -3.62 9.34
N GLU A 198 -14.45 -3.27 8.77
CA GLU A 198 -15.16 -4.18 7.84
C GLU A 198 -14.31 -4.50 6.59
N LEU A 199 -13.41 -3.59 6.20
CA LEU A 199 -12.50 -3.82 5.08
C LEU A 199 -11.45 -4.90 5.35
N VAL A 200 -11.15 -5.22 6.61
CA VAL A 200 -10.26 -6.33 6.94
C VAL A 200 -10.81 -7.63 6.37
N ASP A 201 -12.10 -7.89 6.60
CA ASP A 201 -12.77 -9.10 6.12
C ASP A 201 -12.97 -9.13 4.61
N GLN A 202 -13.17 -7.97 4.01
CA GLN A 202 -13.39 -7.85 2.58
C GLN A 202 -12.08 -7.94 1.79
N MET A 203 -11.01 -7.26 2.24
CA MET A 203 -9.76 -7.18 1.48
C MET A 203 -8.89 -8.43 1.61
N THR A 204 -8.97 -9.14 2.73
CA THR A 204 -8.13 -10.33 2.96
C THR A 204 -8.35 -11.42 1.89
N PRO A 205 -9.58 -11.88 1.60
CA PRO A 205 -9.79 -12.87 0.53
C PRO A 205 -9.48 -12.30 -0.87
N VAL A 206 -9.64 -11.00 -1.09
CA VAL A 206 -9.24 -10.35 -2.36
C VAL A 206 -7.72 -10.46 -2.55
N LEU A 207 -6.91 -10.18 -1.53
CA LEU A 207 -5.46 -10.35 -1.61
C LEU A 207 -5.05 -11.78 -1.91
N VAL A 208 -5.71 -12.78 -1.31
CA VAL A 208 -5.48 -14.20 -1.63
C VAL A 208 -5.80 -14.47 -3.11
N GLY A 209 -6.95 -13.99 -3.61
CA GLY A 209 -7.36 -14.10 -5.02
C GLY A 209 -6.40 -13.40 -5.99
N LEU A 210 -5.68 -12.37 -5.53
CA LEU A 210 -4.65 -11.64 -6.28
C LEU A 210 -3.26 -12.27 -6.20
N GLY A 211 -3.11 -13.42 -5.51
CA GLY A 211 -1.87 -14.20 -5.45
C GLY A 211 -0.93 -13.85 -4.30
N VAL A 212 -1.40 -13.10 -3.30
CA VAL A 212 -0.62 -12.86 -2.08
C VAL A 212 -0.53 -14.15 -1.29
N LYS A 213 0.70 -14.62 -1.03
CA LYS A 213 1.00 -15.86 -0.31
C LYS A 213 1.15 -15.62 1.19
N ARG A 214 1.72 -14.49 1.57
CA ARG A 214 1.92 -14.08 2.96
C ARG A 214 1.57 -12.60 3.11
N GLY A 215 0.79 -12.25 4.12
CA GLY A 215 0.41 -10.85 4.30
C GLY A 215 -0.37 -10.60 5.58
N LEU A 216 -0.53 -9.34 5.89
CA LEU A 216 -1.40 -8.84 6.95
C LEU A 216 -2.36 -7.81 6.35
N VAL A 217 -3.65 -7.95 6.63
CA VAL A 217 -4.59 -6.84 6.50
C VAL A 217 -4.85 -6.31 7.90
N VAL A 218 -4.58 -5.03 8.12
CA VAL A 218 -4.55 -4.43 9.45
C VAL A 218 -5.46 -3.21 9.55
N TYR A 219 -6.10 -3.05 10.70
CA TYR A 219 -6.90 -1.89 11.04
C TYR A 219 -6.58 -1.45 12.46
N GLY A 220 -5.98 -0.28 12.62
CA GLY A 220 -5.84 0.38 13.92
C GLY A 220 -7.23 0.81 14.42
N GLN A 221 -7.63 0.33 15.61
CA GLN A 221 -8.98 0.58 16.16
C GLN A 221 -9.25 2.06 16.49
N ASP A 222 -8.27 2.90 16.29
CA ASP A 222 -8.36 4.37 16.25
C ASP A 222 -8.54 4.93 14.83
N CYS A 223 -8.98 4.12 13.89
CA CYS A 223 -9.17 4.42 12.47
C CYS A 223 -7.87 4.66 11.69
N LEU A 224 -6.73 4.13 12.14
CA LEU A 224 -5.46 4.23 11.46
C LEU A 224 -5.28 3.07 10.47
N ASP A 225 -4.87 3.36 9.25
CA ASP A 225 -4.56 2.36 8.22
C ASP A 225 -3.11 1.84 8.30
N GLU A 226 -2.66 1.56 9.54
CA GLU A 226 -1.34 1.03 9.92
C GLU A 226 -1.49 0.12 11.16
N ILE A 227 -0.44 -0.60 11.54
CA ILE A 227 -0.37 -1.17 12.89
C ILE A 227 -0.19 -0.02 13.88
N SER A 228 -1.20 0.21 14.71
CA SER A 228 -1.29 1.40 15.56
C SER A 228 -0.40 1.31 16.80
N MET A 229 0.23 2.44 17.15
CA MET A 229 0.88 2.66 18.44
C MET A 229 -0.04 3.35 19.45
N SER A 230 -1.23 3.81 19.04
CA SER A 230 -2.18 4.54 19.90
C SER A 230 -3.43 3.73 20.25
N ALA A 231 -3.63 2.56 19.60
CA ALA A 231 -4.78 1.68 19.83
C ALA A 231 -4.42 0.21 19.61
N PRO A 232 -5.30 -0.73 19.98
CA PRO A 232 -5.24 -2.09 19.46
C PRO A 232 -5.35 -2.10 17.94
N THR A 233 -4.85 -3.15 17.30
CA THR A 233 -4.94 -3.36 15.86
C THR A 233 -5.60 -4.70 15.59
N THR A 234 -6.70 -4.68 14.82
CA THR A 234 -7.32 -5.88 14.25
C THR A 234 -6.47 -6.36 13.09
N VAL A 235 -6.13 -7.65 13.08
CA VAL A 235 -5.23 -8.26 12.08
C VAL A 235 -5.91 -9.47 11.45
N ALA A 236 -5.88 -9.56 10.13
CA ALA A 236 -6.09 -10.79 9.39
C ALA A 236 -4.77 -11.17 8.70
N GLU A 237 -4.20 -12.29 9.11
CA GLU A 237 -2.95 -12.83 8.57
C GLU A 237 -3.25 -13.84 7.47
N ILE A 238 -2.59 -13.68 6.34
CA ILE A 238 -2.57 -14.63 5.21
C ILE A 238 -1.25 -15.39 5.28
N LYS A 239 -1.36 -16.72 5.33
CA LYS A 239 -0.20 -17.62 5.28
C LYS A 239 -0.55 -18.85 4.45
N ASP A 240 0.05 -18.95 3.25
CA ASP A 240 -0.12 -20.08 2.32
C ASP A 240 -1.60 -20.40 2.04
N GLY A 241 -2.44 -19.37 1.88
CA GLY A 241 -3.88 -19.47 1.60
C GLY A 241 -4.77 -19.62 2.85
N GLU A 242 -4.21 -19.85 4.02
CA GLU A 242 -4.94 -19.84 5.29
C GLU A 242 -5.07 -18.41 5.82
N ILE A 243 -6.22 -18.08 6.41
CA ILE A 243 -6.51 -16.79 7.01
C ILE A 243 -6.74 -16.98 8.51
N THR A 244 -5.95 -16.29 9.33
CA THR A 244 -6.10 -16.26 10.79
C THR A 244 -6.34 -14.83 11.25
N LYS A 245 -7.35 -14.63 12.12
CA LYS A 245 -7.65 -13.32 12.70
C LYS A 245 -7.25 -13.26 14.16
N TYR A 246 -6.66 -12.14 14.54
CA TYR A 246 -6.29 -11.86 15.93
C TYR A 246 -6.17 -10.35 16.16
N GLU A 247 -5.97 -9.96 17.42
CA GLU A 247 -5.70 -8.59 17.84
C GLU A 247 -4.28 -8.49 18.39
N ILE A 248 -3.60 -7.41 18.04
CA ILE A 248 -2.32 -7.04 18.66
C ILE A 248 -2.40 -5.65 19.28
N LYS A 249 -1.55 -5.40 20.26
CA LYS A 249 -1.45 -4.12 20.98
C LYS A 249 0.01 -3.75 21.16
N PRO A 250 0.36 -2.46 21.24
CA PRO A 250 1.72 -2.02 21.52
C PRO A 250 2.32 -2.72 22.75
N GLU A 251 1.53 -2.91 23.79
CA GLU A 251 1.92 -3.54 25.06
C GLU A 251 2.32 -5.01 24.90
N ASN A 252 1.82 -5.72 23.88
CA ASN A 252 2.24 -7.11 23.60
C ASN A 252 3.72 -7.19 23.22
N PHE A 253 4.30 -6.07 22.80
CA PHE A 253 5.68 -5.95 22.35
C PHE A 253 6.56 -5.10 23.29
N GLY A 254 6.06 -4.76 24.48
CA GLY A 254 6.78 -3.96 25.47
C GLY A 254 6.79 -2.46 25.16
N PHE A 255 5.99 -1.99 24.22
CA PHE A 255 5.82 -0.56 23.97
C PHE A 255 4.74 0.05 24.85
N GLU A 256 4.97 1.25 25.34
CA GLU A 256 3.92 2.08 25.92
C GLU A 256 3.04 2.65 24.80
N ARG A 257 1.72 2.59 25.00
CA ARG A 257 0.77 3.19 24.09
C ARG A 257 0.91 4.72 24.08
N CYS A 258 0.99 5.30 22.90
CA CYS A 258 1.05 6.74 22.72
C CYS A 258 -0.35 7.33 22.46
N SER A 259 -0.45 8.66 22.37
CA SER A 259 -1.63 9.34 21.84
C SER A 259 -1.57 9.38 20.29
N LYS A 260 -2.71 9.63 19.67
CA LYS A 260 -2.80 9.78 18.21
C LYS A 260 -2.03 11.02 17.73
N GLU A 261 -2.04 12.07 18.56
CA GLU A 261 -1.33 13.33 18.31
C GLU A 261 0.18 13.15 18.24
N ASP A 262 0.74 12.16 18.96
CA ASP A 262 2.18 11.86 18.92
C ASP A 262 2.63 11.33 17.55
N LEU A 263 1.70 10.83 16.71
CA LEU A 263 1.96 10.28 15.39
C LEU A 263 1.71 11.28 14.25
N VAL A 264 1.18 12.47 14.56
CA VAL A 264 0.87 13.48 13.55
C VAL A 264 2.16 13.92 12.83
N GLY A 265 2.06 14.02 11.51
CA GLY A 265 3.08 14.57 10.63
C GLY A 265 2.78 16.01 10.20
N GLY A 266 3.51 16.47 9.20
CA GLY A 266 3.39 17.80 8.63
C GLY A 266 3.33 17.79 7.11
N ASP A 267 3.93 18.81 6.52
CA ASP A 267 4.16 18.88 5.08
C ASP A 267 5.24 17.86 4.62
N PRO A 268 5.50 17.71 3.32
CA PRO A 268 6.50 16.76 2.81
C PRO A 268 7.89 16.97 3.39
N GLU A 269 8.33 18.20 3.57
CA GLU A 269 9.64 18.57 4.12
C GLU A 269 9.75 18.18 5.60
N GLU A 270 8.73 18.49 6.39
CA GLU A 270 8.66 18.10 7.80
C GLU A 270 8.67 16.58 7.95
N ASN A 271 7.89 15.86 7.13
CA ASN A 271 7.85 14.40 7.15
C ASN A 271 9.15 13.75 6.67
N ALA A 272 9.83 14.36 5.68
CA ALA A 272 11.16 13.93 5.26
C ALA A 272 12.18 14.09 6.39
N GLN A 273 12.11 15.19 7.16
CA GLN A 273 12.98 15.38 8.32
C GLN A 273 12.69 14.36 9.42
N ILE A 274 11.40 14.10 9.74
CA ILE A 274 11.00 13.06 10.69
C ILE A 274 11.57 11.69 10.26
N THR A 275 11.42 11.34 8.98
CA THR A 275 11.96 10.09 8.41
C THR A 275 13.48 10.01 8.59
N ARG A 276 14.24 11.04 8.18
CA ARG A 276 15.71 11.07 8.36
C ARG A 276 16.13 10.93 9.82
N ASP A 277 15.44 11.60 10.73
CA ASP A 277 15.79 11.58 12.16
C ASP A 277 15.43 10.24 12.82
N ILE A 278 14.38 9.53 12.36
CA ILE A 278 14.09 8.16 12.77
C ILE A 278 15.18 7.21 12.25
N LEU A 279 15.47 7.24 10.95
CA LEU A 279 16.43 6.32 10.31
C LEU A 279 17.85 6.50 10.81
N SER A 280 18.22 7.70 11.28
CA SER A 280 19.52 7.98 11.90
C SER A 280 19.54 7.76 13.41
N GLY A 281 18.45 7.25 14.00
CA GLY A 281 18.37 6.98 15.45
C GLY A 281 18.27 8.21 16.35
N LYS A 282 18.10 9.41 15.81
CA LYS A 282 17.97 10.66 16.58
C LYS A 282 16.63 10.76 17.32
N ILE A 283 15.53 10.35 16.67
CA ILE A 283 14.21 10.30 17.28
C ILE A 283 14.04 8.99 18.03
N LYS A 284 13.58 9.08 19.28
CA LYS A 284 13.11 7.97 20.10
C LYS A 284 11.61 8.19 20.42
N GLY A 285 10.94 7.19 21.02
CA GLY A 285 9.53 7.28 21.43
C GLY A 285 8.55 6.97 20.31
N ALA A 286 7.35 7.54 20.36
CA ALA A 286 6.16 7.11 19.62
C ALA A 286 6.38 6.94 18.10
N LYS A 287 6.94 7.95 17.43
CA LYS A 287 7.15 7.89 15.97
C LYS A 287 8.14 6.78 15.57
N ARG A 288 9.26 6.64 16.31
CA ARG A 288 10.21 5.54 16.07
C ARG A 288 9.54 4.18 16.32
N ASN A 289 8.81 4.05 17.41
CA ASN A 289 8.14 2.80 17.77
C ASN A 289 7.10 2.38 16.73
N ALA A 290 6.33 3.34 16.17
CA ALA A 290 5.40 3.08 15.08
C ALA A 290 6.12 2.52 13.83
N VAL A 291 7.26 3.11 13.46
CA VAL A 291 8.08 2.61 12.34
C VAL A 291 8.66 1.23 12.65
N VAL A 292 9.21 1.03 13.85
CA VAL A 292 9.78 -0.26 14.26
C VAL A 292 8.73 -1.37 14.22
N LEU A 293 7.52 -1.13 14.74
CA LEU A 293 6.46 -2.13 14.78
C LEU A 293 5.95 -2.51 13.37
N ASN A 294 5.73 -1.51 12.50
CA ASN A 294 5.30 -1.76 11.12
C ASN A 294 6.43 -2.40 10.27
N ALA A 295 7.69 -2.00 10.46
CA ALA A 295 8.83 -2.63 9.82
C ALA A 295 9.03 -4.08 10.30
N ALA A 296 8.84 -4.34 11.59
CA ALA A 296 8.90 -5.68 12.17
C ALA A 296 7.89 -6.63 11.55
N ALA A 297 6.68 -6.15 11.29
CA ALA A 297 5.67 -6.91 10.58
C ALA A 297 6.12 -7.26 9.13
N CYS A 298 6.74 -6.31 8.40
CA CYS A 298 7.33 -6.58 7.09
C CYS A 298 8.43 -7.65 7.17
N ILE A 299 9.33 -7.55 8.15
CA ILE A 299 10.44 -8.48 8.38
C ILE A 299 9.91 -9.89 8.68
N TYR A 300 8.85 -9.98 9.52
CA TYR A 300 8.17 -11.23 9.83
C TYR A 300 7.51 -11.86 8.59
N ILE A 301 6.72 -11.09 7.85
CA ILE A 301 6.03 -11.57 6.63
C ILE A 301 7.02 -12.04 5.56
N ALA A 302 8.17 -11.37 5.45
CA ALA A 302 9.24 -11.77 4.54
C ALA A 302 10.04 -13.00 5.02
N GLY A 303 9.72 -13.57 6.19
CA GLY A 303 10.42 -14.73 6.74
C GLY A 303 11.85 -14.45 7.21
N LYS A 304 12.16 -13.17 7.51
CA LYS A 304 13.46 -12.76 8.06
C LYS A 304 13.46 -12.77 9.60
N ALA A 305 12.30 -13.01 10.23
CA ALA A 305 12.11 -13.22 11.65
C ALA A 305 10.99 -14.25 11.87
N ASP A 306 11.01 -14.96 13.00
CA ASP A 306 10.03 -16.00 13.31
C ASP A 306 8.73 -15.42 13.88
N SER A 307 8.76 -14.18 14.36
CA SER A 307 7.63 -13.45 14.93
C SER A 307 7.78 -11.94 14.71
N ILE A 308 6.69 -11.18 14.88
CA ILE A 308 6.75 -9.70 14.91
C ILE A 308 7.68 -9.23 16.04
N ALA A 309 7.66 -9.91 17.21
CA ALA A 309 8.54 -9.57 18.35
C ALA A 309 10.03 -9.74 18.02
N ASP A 310 10.40 -10.75 17.24
CA ASP A 310 11.79 -10.90 16.77
C ASP A 310 12.11 -9.91 15.64
N GLY A 311 11.14 -9.60 14.80
CA GLY A 311 11.25 -8.55 13.77
C GLY A 311 11.54 -7.16 14.37
N ILE A 312 11.00 -6.85 15.56
CA ILE A 312 11.29 -5.61 16.30
C ILE A 312 12.78 -5.48 16.58
N LYS A 313 13.42 -6.54 17.09
CA LYS A 313 14.86 -6.53 17.39
C LYS A 313 15.68 -6.24 16.11
N VAL A 314 15.31 -6.88 15.00
CA VAL A 314 15.96 -6.64 13.70
C VAL A 314 15.75 -5.20 13.23
N ALA A 315 14.53 -4.67 13.34
CA ALA A 315 14.22 -3.29 12.95
C ALA A 315 14.99 -2.27 13.80
N GLU A 316 15.08 -2.49 15.11
CA GLU A 316 15.88 -1.66 16.01
C GLU A 316 17.37 -1.70 15.67
N ASP A 317 17.92 -2.89 15.44
CA ASP A 317 19.33 -3.08 15.10
C ASP A 317 19.72 -2.35 13.80
N VAL A 318 18.89 -2.39 12.74
CA VAL A 318 19.21 -1.70 11.47
C VAL A 318 19.07 -0.18 11.57
N ILE A 319 18.22 0.33 12.46
CA ILE A 319 18.14 1.76 12.76
C ILE A 319 19.34 2.19 13.59
N ASP A 320 19.61 1.50 14.70
CA ASP A 320 20.63 1.91 15.68
C ASP A 320 22.07 1.70 15.15
N SER A 321 22.28 0.78 14.19
CA SER A 321 23.54 0.63 13.46
C SER A 321 23.75 1.67 12.33
N GLY A 322 22.73 2.46 11.98
CA GLY A 322 22.79 3.41 10.86
C GLY A 322 22.47 2.81 9.48
N LYS A 323 22.30 1.50 9.37
CA LYS A 323 22.04 0.80 8.10
C LYS A 323 20.75 1.27 7.42
N ALA A 324 19.73 1.65 8.19
CA ALA A 324 18.50 2.20 7.65
C ALA A 324 18.72 3.55 6.95
N ALA A 325 19.58 4.42 7.52
CA ALA A 325 19.97 5.69 6.90
C ALA A 325 20.80 5.45 5.62
N GLU A 326 21.76 4.52 5.65
CA GLU A 326 22.57 4.14 4.48
C GLU A 326 21.69 3.60 3.34
N THR A 327 20.63 2.85 3.65
CA THR A 327 19.68 2.34 2.66
C THR A 327 18.90 3.47 1.99
N LEU A 328 18.45 4.48 2.75
CA LEU A 328 17.85 5.68 2.16
C LEU A 328 18.83 6.41 1.26
N ASP A 329 20.07 6.62 1.70
CA ASP A 329 21.09 7.32 0.92
C ASP A 329 21.41 6.58 -0.38
N ALA A 330 21.48 5.24 -0.33
CA ALA A 330 21.64 4.39 -1.52
C ALA A 330 20.44 4.52 -2.47
N PHE A 331 19.21 4.49 -1.94
CA PHE A 331 17.99 4.66 -2.73
C PHE A 331 17.94 6.02 -3.43
N VAL A 332 18.27 7.12 -2.71
CA VAL A 332 18.38 8.46 -3.29
C VAL A 332 19.42 8.49 -4.39
N ARG A 333 20.63 8.02 -4.11
CA ARG A 333 21.74 8.02 -5.09
C ARG A 333 21.38 7.24 -6.35
N LEU A 334 20.96 5.98 -6.21
CA LEU A 334 20.66 5.09 -7.34
C LEU A 334 19.52 5.61 -8.24
N THR A 335 18.54 6.30 -7.66
CA THR A 335 17.46 6.89 -8.47
C THR A 335 17.91 8.11 -9.25
N ASN A 336 18.97 8.80 -8.83
CA ASN A 336 19.49 10.03 -9.47
C ASN A 336 20.67 9.77 -10.42
N GLU A 337 21.35 8.63 -10.35
CA GLU A 337 22.34 8.17 -11.34
C GLU A 337 21.69 7.87 -12.69
#